data_4c3432cbd868e16140e86f04aab10c69
#
_entry.id   4c3432cbd868e16140e86f04aab10c69
#
_cell.length_a   1.000
_cell.length_b   1.000
_cell.length_c   1.000
_cell.angle_alpha   90.00
_cell.angle_beta   90.00
_cell.angle_gamma   90.00
#
_symmetry.space_group_name_H-M   'P 1'
#
loop_
_entity.id
_entity.type
_entity.pdbx_description
1 polymer ?
#
loop_
_entity_poly.entity_id
_entity_poly.type
_entity_poly.pdbx_seq_one_letter_code
_entity_poly.pdbx_strand_id
1 'polypeptide(L)'
;MKINPSDMVWTRPPRQYHISQENVTIVTDPHTDLWQRTYYHFRNDNAPVLQLETAEEYFSFVVRAQFDSKVRFDQAGVAVYLDSDNWLKASVEYENEHIQRLGSVVTNNGYSDWASVDIDASIKYMWFRLSRRGQDFCVENSTDGVHFGQMRICHLFNAGQSIRFGIYACSPEESSFEAVFTHLEMTDCKWLAHDGQAPDEE
;
A
#
# COMPACT_ATOMS: atom_id res chain seq x y z
N MET A 1 16.38 8.22 3.04
CA MET A 1 17.31 7.30 2.33
C MET A 1 16.57 6.71 1.13
N LYS A 2 17.16 6.78 -0.07
CA LYS A 2 16.59 6.13 -1.26
C LYS A 2 16.68 4.59 -1.06
N ILE A 3 15.59 3.89 -1.29
CA ILE A 3 15.55 2.43 -1.23
C ILE A 3 16.02 1.90 -2.59
N ASN A 4 16.97 0.96 -2.59
CA ASN A 4 17.26 0.18 -3.78
C ASN A 4 16.25 -0.96 -3.89
N PRO A 5 15.40 -1.00 -4.92
CA PRO A 5 14.38 -2.05 -5.04
C PRO A 5 14.94 -3.48 -5.10
N SER A 6 16.21 -3.63 -5.48
CA SER A 6 16.87 -4.95 -5.51
C SER A 6 17.12 -5.54 -4.11
N ASP A 7 17.04 -4.72 -3.05
CA ASP A 7 17.18 -5.17 -1.66
C ASP A 7 15.83 -5.62 -1.06
N MET A 8 14.74 -5.41 -1.80
CA MET A 8 13.39 -5.82 -1.40
C MET A 8 13.13 -7.28 -1.76
N VAL A 9 12.20 -7.91 -1.03
CA VAL A 9 11.88 -9.33 -1.18
C VAL A 9 10.40 -9.53 -1.48
N TRP A 10 10.10 -10.38 -2.42
CA TRP A 10 8.72 -10.79 -2.74
C TRP A 10 8.14 -11.70 -1.66
N THR A 11 6.94 -11.42 -1.20
CA THR A 11 6.12 -12.41 -0.50
C THR A 11 5.63 -13.47 -1.49
N ARG A 12 5.12 -13.01 -2.63
CA ARG A 12 4.68 -13.84 -3.77
C ARG A 12 5.03 -13.07 -5.04
N PRO A 13 6.04 -13.48 -5.81
CA PRO A 13 6.36 -12.77 -7.05
C PRO A 13 5.25 -12.94 -8.09
N PRO A 14 4.91 -11.90 -8.85
CA PRO A 14 4.04 -12.03 -10.01
C PRO A 14 4.78 -12.79 -11.13
N ARG A 15 4.06 -13.26 -12.15
CA ARG A 15 4.67 -13.96 -13.29
C ARG A 15 5.62 -13.08 -14.09
N GLN A 16 5.33 -11.78 -14.15
CA GLN A 16 6.12 -10.80 -14.88
C GLN A 16 6.35 -9.55 -14.03
N TYR A 17 7.60 -9.18 -13.89
CA TYR A 17 8.00 -7.93 -13.23
C TYR A 17 9.38 -7.50 -13.73
N HIS A 18 9.69 -6.24 -13.50
CA HIS A 18 11.03 -5.70 -13.73
C HIS A 18 11.46 -4.86 -12.53
N ILE A 19 12.68 -5.07 -12.06
CA ILE A 19 13.30 -4.30 -10.99
C ILE A 19 14.55 -3.63 -11.53
N SER A 20 14.64 -2.32 -11.40
CA SER A 20 15.83 -1.52 -11.66
C SER A 20 16.29 -0.78 -10.40
N GLN A 21 17.36 -0.02 -10.47
CA GLN A 21 17.81 0.80 -9.33
C GLN A 21 16.84 1.94 -8.97
N GLU A 22 15.93 2.31 -9.87
CA GLU A 22 15.08 3.50 -9.72
C GLU A 22 13.59 3.19 -9.74
N ASN A 23 13.19 2.06 -10.27
CA ASN A 23 11.79 1.70 -10.42
C ASN A 23 11.55 0.20 -10.31
N VAL A 24 10.28 -0.11 -10.02
CA VAL A 24 9.73 -1.46 -10.09
C VAL A 24 8.51 -1.42 -11.00
N THR A 25 8.45 -2.33 -11.96
CA THR A 25 7.27 -2.58 -12.78
C THR A 25 6.67 -3.92 -12.35
N ILE A 26 5.38 -3.93 -12.04
CA ILE A 26 4.59 -5.13 -11.75
C ILE A 26 3.57 -5.28 -12.87
N VAL A 27 3.57 -6.41 -13.57
CA VAL A 27 2.46 -6.83 -14.43
C VAL A 27 1.58 -7.74 -13.59
N THR A 28 0.35 -7.30 -13.32
CA THR A 28 -0.54 -8.03 -12.42
C THR A 28 -1.00 -9.35 -13.02
N ASP A 29 -1.13 -10.36 -12.19
CA ASP A 29 -1.77 -11.62 -12.56
C ASP A 29 -3.27 -11.57 -12.27
N PRO A 30 -4.13 -12.16 -13.12
CA PRO A 30 -5.56 -12.25 -12.85
C PRO A 30 -5.86 -13.07 -11.59
N HIS A 31 -7.01 -12.78 -10.96
CA HIS A 31 -7.51 -13.45 -9.75
C HIS A 31 -6.57 -13.32 -8.55
N THR A 32 -5.89 -12.17 -8.43
CA THR A 32 -5.03 -11.85 -7.28
C THR A 32 -5.65 -10.74 -6.44
N ASP A 33 -5.64 -10.89 -5.11
CA ASP A 33 -6.18 -9.92 -4.18
C ASP A 33 -5.63 -10.13 -2.76
N LEU A 34 -5.88 -9.15 -1.88
CA LEU A 34 -5.79 -9.23 -0.43
C LEU A 34 -7.14 -8.81 0.16
N TRP A 35 -7.89 -9.79 0.65
CA TRP A 35 -9.15 -9.58 1.36
C TRP A 35 -9.43 -10.72 2.32
N GLN A 36 -9.89 -10.39 3.54
CA GLN A 36 -10.19 -11.38 4.57
C GLN A 36 -11.62 -11.20 5.10
N ARG A 37 -12.47 -12.14 4.79
CA ARG A 37 -13.81 -12.48 5.34
C ARG A 37 -14.87 -11.39 5.33
N THR A 38 -14.60 -10.20 5.87
CA THR A 38 -15.60 -9.17 6.15
C THR A 38 -16.60 -9.02 5.02
N TYR A 39 -17.90 -9.13 5.31
CA TYR A 39 -19.06 -9.02 4.43
C TYR A 39 -19.11 -10.09 3.32
N TYR A 40 -18.03 -10.27 2.53
CA TYR A 40 -18.00 -11.17 1.38
C TYR A 40 -17.73 -12.63 1.73
N HIS A 41 -17.30 -12.93 2.96
CA HIS A 41 -17.00 -14.27 3.50
C HIS A 41 -15.88 -15.05 2.82
N PHE A 42 -15.29 -14.57 1.73
CA PHE A 42 -14.14 -15.20 1.10
C PHE A 42 -12.81 -14.75 1.72
N ARG A 43 -11.75 -15.45 1.38
CA ARG A 43 -10.38 -15.13 1.74
C ARG A 43 -9.54 -15.16 0.48
N ASN A 44 -8.91 -14.03 0.17
CA ASN A 44 -7.89 -13.91 -0.86
C ASN A 44 -6.61 -13.41 -0.21
N ASP A 45 -5.53 -14.13 -0.41
CA ASP A 45 -4.20 -13.82 0.13
C ASP A 45 -3.14 -14.21 -0.90
N ASN A 46 -3.30 -13.73 -2.13
CA ASN A 46 -2.42 -14.12 -3.23
C ASN A 46 -1.88 -12.95 -4.06
N ALA A 47 -2.17 -11.71 -3.69
CA ALA A 47 -1.56 -10.56 -4.35
C ALA A 47 -0.04 -10.52 -4.12
N PRO A 48 0.75 -10.14 -5.14
CA PRO A 48 2.18 -9.95 -5.00
C PRO A 48 2.46 -8.70 -4.14
N VAL A 49 3.36 -8.84 -3.16
CA VAL A 49 3.85 -7.73 -2.34
C VAL A 49 5.37 -7.77 -2.33
N LEU A 50 6.01 -6.68 -2.77
CA LEU A 50 7.45 -6.50 -2.73
C LEU A 50 7.81 -5.63 -1.54
N GLN A 51 8.63 -6.13 -0.62
CA GLN A 51 8.79 -5.56 0.70
C GLN A 51 10.24 -5.42 1.15
N LEU A 52 10.51 -4.38 1.91
CA LEU A 52 11.71 -4.21 2.72
C LEU A 52 11.39 -4.56 4.18
N GLU A 53 12.27 -5.26 4.86
CA GLU A 53 12.18 -5.50 6.29
C GLU A 53 12.92 -4.42 7.07
N THR A 54 12.33 -3.96 8.18
CA THR A 54 12.94 -2.97 9.07
C THR A 54 12.56 -3.18 10.53
N ALA A 55 13.51 -2.88 11.41
CA ALA A 55 13.28 -2.77 12.87
C ALA A 55 13.04 -1.31 13.30
N GLU A 56 13.08 -0.34 12.38
CA GLU A 56 12.80 1.06 12.70
C GLU A 56 11.34 1.22 13.11
N GLU A 57 11.11 1.75 14.30
CA GLU A 57 9.77 1.96 14.86
C GLU A 57 9.15 3.29 14.46
N TYR A 58 9.97 4.25 14.01
CA TYR A 58 9.58 5.60 13.64
C TYR A 58 10.14 5.98 12.27
N PHE A 59 9.36 5.79 11.22
CA PHE A 59 9.78 6.15 9.86
C PHE A 59 8.60 6.53 8.96
N SER A 60 8.89 7.09 7.80
CA SER A 60 7.96 7.24 6.70
C SER A 60 8.52 6.62 5.43
N PHE A 61 7.71 5.85 4.73
CA PHE A 61 7.97 5.32 3.39
C PHE A 61 7.18 6.13 2.37
N VAL A 62 7.86 6.69 1.39
CA VAL A 62 7.26 7.46 0.29
C VAL A 62 7.49 6.73 -1.02
N VAL A 63 6.45 6.67 -1.85
CA VAL A 63 6.52 6.08 -3.18
C VAL A 63 5.49 6.71 -4.10
N ARG A 64 5.81 6.81 -5.39
CA ARG A 64 4.88 7.15 -6.45
C ARG A 64 4.47 5.90 -7.21
N ALA A 65 3.20 5.57 -7.19
CA ALA A 65 2.59 4.51 -7.99
C ALA A 65 1.96 5.11 -9.25
N GLN A 66 2.31 4.60 -10.42
CA GLN A 66 1.66 4.90 -11.68
C GLN A 66 0.97 3.64 -12.18
N PHE A 67 -0.24 3.77 -12.71
CA PHE A 67 -1.09 2.65 -13.08
C PHE A 67 -1.96 2.99 -14.29
N ASP A 68 -2.21 1.99 -15.12
CA ASP A 68 -3.13 2.07 -16.26
C ASP A 68 -4.21 0.99 -16.12
N SER A 69 -4.86 0.99 -14.95
CA SER A 69 -5.96 0.09 -14.60
C SER A 69 -7.13 0.27 -15.56
N LYS A 70 -7.78 -0.82 -15.97
CA LYS A 70 -8.84 -0.84 -16.99
C LYS A 70 -10.04 -1.69 -16.60
N VAL A 71 -9.87 -2.61 -15.68
CA VAL A 71 -10.91 -3.52 -15.24
C VAL A 71 -11.19 -3.26 -13.76
N ARG A 72 -12.44 -3.39 -13.38
CA ARG A 72 -12.89 -3.16 -12.00
C ARG A 72 -12.01 -3.93 -11.02
N PHE A 73 -11.66 -3.27 -9.91
CA PHE A 73 -10.80 -3.75 -8.83
C PHE A 73 -9.30 -3.85 -9.15
N ASP A 74 -8.86 -3.60 -10.40
CA ASP A 74 -7.43 -3.40 -10.66
C ASP A 74 -6.87 -2.34 -9.72
N GLN A 75 -5.82 -2.65 -8.96
CA GLN A 75 -5.34 -1.76 -7.91
C GLN A 75 -3.82 -1.80 -7.74
N ALA A 76 -3.25 -0.65 -7.36
CA ALA A 76 -1.83 -0.50 -7.08
C ALA A 76 -1.59 0.52 -5.95
N GLY A 77 -0.61 0.24 -5.09
CA GLY A 77 -0.28 1.11 -3.97
C GLY A 77 0.75 0.52 -3.01
N VAL A 78 0.57 0.80 -1.72
CA VAL A 78 1.49 0.42 -0.65
C VAL A 78 0.89 -0.63 0.27
N ALA A 79 1.75 -1.41 0.93
CA ALA A 79 1.32 -2.39 1.92
C ALA A 79 2.33 -2.54 3.07
N VAL A 80 1.81 -2.88 4.24
CA VAL A 80 2.50 -3.57 5.32
C VAL A 80 1.91 -4.97 5.37
N TYR A 81 2.70 -5.99 5.15
CA TYR A 81 2.21 -7.37 5.16
C TYR A 81 3.02 -8.20 6.16
N LEU A 82 2.39 -8.54 7.27
CA LEU A 82 2.99 -9.35 8.32
C LEU A 82 2.76 -10.84 8.03
N ASP A 83 1.49 -11.20 7.86
CA ASP A 83 1.00 -12.54 7.52
C ASP A 83 -0.39 -12.45 6.85
N SER A 84 -1.00 -13.59 6.54
CA SER A 84 -2.30 -13.66 5.85
C SER A 84 -3.47 -13.03 6.62
N ASP A 85 -3.37 -12.95 7.93
CA ASP A 85 -4.44 -12.45 8.80
C ASP A 85 -4.16 -11.03 9.35
N ASN A 86 -2.95 -10.48 9.07
CA ASN A 86 -2.52 -9.18 9.63
C ASN A 86 -1.74 -8.38 8.59
N TRP A 87 -2.38 -7.38 8.01
CA TRP A 87 -1.79 -6.51 6.99
C TRP A 87 -2.57 -5.19 6.82
N LEU A 88 -1.91 -4.22 6.26
CA LEU A 88 -2.47 -2.95 5.81
C LEU A 88 -2.15 -2.78 4.33
N LYS A 89 -3.11 -2.37 3.51
CA LYS A 89 -2.88 -1.89 2.15
C LYS A 89 -3.56 -0.54 1.93
N ALA A 90 -3.01 0.27 1.04
CA ALA A 90 -3.63 1.49 0.54
C ALA A 90 -3.31 1.66 -0.94
N SER A 91 -4.32 1.99 -1.74
CA SER A 91 -4.22 1.97 -3.20
C SER A 91 -5.20 2.90 -3.88
N VAL A 92 -4.98 3.10 -5.17
CA VAL A 92 -6.02 3.49 -6.10
C VAL A 92 -6.54 2.21 -6.76
N GLU A 93 -7.85 2.01 -6.70
CA GLU A 93 -8.58 0.87 -7.23
C GLU A 93 -9.57 1.34 -8.32
N TYR A 94 -9.49 0.76 -9.50
CA TYR A 94 -10.36 1.13 -10.61
C TYR A 94 -11.78 0.63 -10.39
N GLU A 95 -12.78 1.50 -10.56
CA GLU A 95 -14.20 1.13 -10.49
C GLU A 95 -14.84 1.15 -11.87
N ASN A 96 -14.68 2.23 -12.62
CA ASN A 96 -15.21 2.40 -13.98
C ASN A 96 -14.52 3.57 -14.70
N GLU A 97 -14.99 3.93 -15.90
CA GLU A 97 -14.41 5.00 -16.72
C GLU A 97 -14.51 6.41 -16.13
N HIS A 98 -15.32 6.60 -15.09
CA HIS A 98 -15.54 7.91 -14.46
C HIS A 98 -14.85 8.02 -13.11
N ILE A 99 -14.82 6.95 -12.33
CA ILE A 99 -14.31 6.96 -10.95
C ILE A 99 -13.35 5.82 -10.68
N GLN A 100 -12.45 6.09 -9.75
CA GLN A 100 -11.58 5.14 -9.05
C GLN A 100 -11.78 5.35 -7.55
N ARG A 101 -11.43 4.36 -6.75
CA ARG A 101 -11.48 4.44 -5.30
C ARG A 101 -10.08 4.61 -4.74
N LEU A 102 -9.82 5.76 -4.14
CA LEU A 102 -8.66 5.93 -3.28
C LEU A 102 -9.03 5.36 -1.92
N GLY A 103 -8.46 4.21 -1.58
CA GLY A 103 -8.90 3.43 -0.43
C GLY A 103 -7.76 2.80 0.36
N SER A 104 -8.11 2.35 1.56
CA SER A 104 -7.24 1.57 2.41
C SER A 104 -8.01 0.43 3.08
N VAL A 105 -7.32 -0.70 3.27
CA VAL A 105 -7.84 -1.85 3.99
C VAL A 105 -6.87 -2.19 5.12
N VAL A 106 -7.41 -2.34 6.32
CA VAL A 106 -6.66 -2.84 7.47
C VAL A 106 -7.23 -4.20 7.84
N THR A 107 -6.38 -5.20 7.91
CA THR A 107 -6.77 -6.54 8.35
C THR A 107 -6.07 -6.86 9.65
N ASN A 108 -6.85 -7.12 10.68
CA ASN A 108 -6.40 -7.61 11.96
C ASN A 108 -7.11 -8.92 12.28
N ASN A 109 -6.35 -9.94 12.66
CA ASN A 109 -6.89 -11.26 13.03
C ASN A 109 -7.83 -11.85 11.98
N GLY A 110 -7.53 -11.61 10.71
CA GLY A 110 -8.25 -12.16 9.57
C GLY A 110 -9.60 -11.53 9.27
N TYR A 111 -9.82 -10.27 9.67
CA TYR A 111 -10.98 -9.47 9.28
C TYR A 111 -10.54 -8.14 8.68
N SER A 112 -11.00 -7.87 7.47
CA SER A 112 -10.69 -6.64 6.72
C SER A 112 -11.65 -5.52 7.04
N ASP A 113 -11.11 -4.32 7.21
CA ASP A 113 -11.82 -3.06 7.39
C ASP A 113 -11.42 -2.12 6.25
N TRP A 114 -12.36 -1.74 5.40
CA TRP A 114 -12.14 -0.94 4.20
C TRP A 114 -12.79 0.44 4.30
N ALA A 115 -12.02 1.46 3.96
CA ALA A 115 -12.50 2.82 3.77
C ALA A 115 -12.01 3.38 2.43
N SER A 116 -12.85 4.10 1.72
CA SER A 116 -12.51 4.70 0.43
C SER A 116 -13.25 6.00 0.15
N VAL A 117 -12.68 6.79 -0.75
CA VAL A 117 -13.31 7.96 -1.37
C VAL A 117 -13.20 7.84 -2.89
N ASP A 118 -14.19 8.36 -3.61
CA ASP A 118 -14.17 8.39 -5.05
C ASP A 118 -13.22 9.50 -5.55
N ILE A 119 -12.40 9.16 -6.53
CA ILE A 119 -11.54 10.10 -7.26
C ILE A 119 -11.75 9.93 -8.76
N ASP A 120 -11.36 10.92 -9.54
CA ASP A 120 -11.50 10.92 -11.00
C ASP A 120 -10.66 9.80 -11.65
N ALA A 121 -11.25 9.04 -12.58
CA ALA A 121 -10.57 7.95 -13.29
C ALA A 121 -9.45 8.41 -14.24
N SER A 122 -9.36 9.72 -14.53
CA SER A 122 -8.26 10.30 -15.29
C SER A 122 -6.94 10.39 -14.52
N ILE A 123 -6.97 10.26 -13.19
CA ILE A 123 -5.77 10.20 -12.35
C ILE A 123 -5.05 8.88 -12.65
N LYS A 124 -3.82 8.96 -13.15
CA LYS A 124 -3.01 7.78 -13.55
C LYS A 124 -1.79 7.55 -12.68
N TYR A 125 -1.62 8.32 -11.63
CA TYR A 125 -0.60 8.11 -10.61
C TYR A 125 -1.05 8.69 -9.27
N MET A 126 -0.49 8.14 -8.21
CA MET A 126 -0.68 8.62 -6.84
C MET A 126 0.62 8.47 -6.06
N TRP A 127 0.93 9.47 -5.26
CA TRP A 127 1.96 9.36 -4.25
C TRP A 127 1.34 8.85 -2.97
N PHE A 128 2.00 7.90 -2.34
CA PHE A 128 1.64 7.42 -1.01
C PHE A 128 2.77 7.72 -0.04
N ARG A 129 2.41 8.09 1.17
CA ARG A 129 3.30 8.12 2.32
C ARG A 129 2.71 7.25 3.42
N LEU A 130 3.44 6.21 3.78
CA LEU A 130 3.13 5.29 4.86
C LEU A 130 4.07 5.58 6.01
N SER A 131 3.54 6.05 7.13
CA SER A 131 4.32 6.37 8.34
C SER A 131 4.02 5.36 9.43
N ARG A 132 5.06 4.96 10.17
CA ARG A 132 4.99 4.06 11.32
C ARG A 132 5.35 4.80 12.61
N ARG A 133 4.60 4.53 13.68
CA ARG A 133 4.93 4.81 15.08
C ARG A 133 4.59 3.59 15.92
N GLY A 134 5.59 2.74 16.21
CA GLY A 134 5.37 1.46 16.92
C GLY A 134 4.43 0.53 16.13
N GLN A 135 3.24 0.29 16.66
CA GLN A 135 2.20 -0.54 16.04
C GLN A 135 1.14 0.29 15.31
N ASP A 136 1.26 1.61 15.31
CA ASP A 136 0.34 2.53 14.67
C ASP A 136 0.88 3.00 13.33
N PHE A 137 -0.03 3.19 12.38
CA PHE A 137 0.29 3.57 11.02
C PHE A 137 -0.58 4.74 10.57
N CYS A 138 0.04 5.68 9.87
CA CYS A 138 -0.65 6.71 9.13
C CYS A 138 -0.39 6.53 7.64
N VAL A 139 -1.45 6.51 6.84
CA VAL A 139 -1.35 6.55 5.39
C VAL A 139 -1.83 7.91 4.90
N GLU A 140 -1.05 8.49 4.02
CA GLU A 140 -1.34 9.75 3.38
C GLU A 140 -1.19 9.59 1.86
N ASN A 141 -1.88 10.43 1.11
CA ASN A 141 -1.82 10.48 -0.35
C ASN A 141 -1.50 11.88 -0.86
N SER A 142 -0.99 11.96 -2.08
CA SER A 142 -0.71 13.23 -2.75
C SER A 142 -0.75 13.07 -4.27
N THR A 143 -1.22 14.10 -4.96
CA THR A 143 -1.19 14.19 -6.43
C THR A 143 0.03 14.92 -6.96
N ASP A 144 0.80 15.61 -6.11
CA ASP A 144 1.98 16.40 -6.50
C ASP A 144 3.30 15.92 -5.84
N GLY A 145 3.21 15.02 -4.86
CA GLY A 145 4.36 14.52 -4.08
C GLY A 145 4.91 15.53 -3.05
N VAL A 146 4.24 16.65 -2.85
CA VAL A 146 4.64 17.73 -1.93
C VAL A 146 3.62 17.91 -0.81
N HIS A 147 2.34 18.04 -1.19
CA HIS A 147 1.24 18.24 -0.25
C HIS A 147 0.54 16.90 -0.02
N PHE A 148 0.73 16.35 1.18
CA PHE A 148 0.14 15.08 1.57
C PHE A 148 -1.08 15.29 2.47
N GLY A 149 -2.19 14.62 2.11
CA GLY A 149 -3.42 14.59 2.90
C GLY A 149 -3.56 13.26 3.62
N GLN A 150 -3.99 13.32 4.90
CA GLN A 150 -4.25 12.11 5.69
C GLN A 150 -5.38 11.29 5.07
N MET A 151 -5.15 10.02 4.88
CA MET A 151 -6.09 9.05 4.35
C MET A 151 -6.60 8.11 5.45
N ARG A 152 -5.69 7.62 6.29
CA ARG A 152 -6.02 6.70 7.38
C ARG A 152 -5.03 6.75 8.51
N ILE A 153 -5.52 6.65 9.75
CA ILE A 153 -4.75 6.23 10.92
C ILE A 153 -5.30 4.87 11.35
N CYS A 154 -4.43 3.92 11.65
CA CYS A 154 -4.83 2.58 12.05
C CYS A 154 -3.78 1.90 12.91
N HIS A 155 -4.20 0.81 13.57
CA HIS A 155 -3.38 -0.04 14.41
C HIS A 155 -3.28 -1.45 13.80
N LEU A 156 -2.08 -2.04 13.86
CA LEU A 156 -1.84 -3.45 13.55
C LEU A 156 -1.36 -4.16 14.82
N PHE A 157 -2.22 -4.95 15.47
CA PHE A 157 -1.95 -5.60 16.74
C PHE A 157 -0.70 -6.49 16.74
N ASN A 158 -0.33 -7.05 15.59
CA ASN A 158 0.81 -7.95 15.46
C ASN A 158 2.06 -7.29 14.83
N ALA A 159 2.06 -5.96 14.65
CA ALA A 159 3.26 -5.25 14.23
C ALA A 159 4.29 -5.22 15.37
N GLY A 160 5.18 -6.22 15.39
CA GLY A 160 6.24 -6.36 16.38
C GLY A 160 7.44 -5.44 16.13
N GLN A 161 8.58 -5.80 16.72
CA GLN A 161 9.83 -5.04 16.57
C GLN A 161 10.26 -4.90 15.11
N SER A 162 10.17 -5.98 14.32
CA SER A 162 10.45 -5.96 12.88
C SER A 162 9.15 -6.09 12.08
N ILE A 163 9.03 -5.30 11.02
CA ILE A 163 7.92 -5.35 10.06
C ILE A 163 8.43 -5.40 8.63
N ARG A 164 7.58 -5.82 7.72
CA ARG A 164 7.81 -5.73 6.27
C ARG A 164 6.80 -4.78 5.65
N PHE A 165 7.31 -3.80 4.91
CA PHE A 165 6.51 -2.80 4.21
C PHE A 165 6.99 -2.64 2.76
N GLY A 166 6.15 -2.15 1.89
CA GLY A 166 6.52 -1.92 0.50
C GLY A 166 5.36 -1.63 -0.42
N ILE A 167 5.41 -2.23 -1.61
CA ILE A 167 4.48 -1.97 -2.71
C ILE A 167 3.74 -3.23 -3.12
N TYR A 168 2.54 -3.04 -3.66
CA TYR A 168 1.75 -4.13 -4.24
C TYR A 168 0.93 -3.65 -5.43
N ALA A 169 0.56 -4.57 -6.31
CA ALA A 169 -0.46 -4.39 -7.33
C ALA A 169 -1.15 -5.73 -7.59
N CYS A 170 -2.46 -5.70 -7.88
CA CYS A 170 -3.21 -6.91 -8.16
C CYS A 170 -4.43 -6.65 -9.06
N SER A 171 -4.94 -7.72 -9.65
CA SER A 171 -6.13 -7.76 -10.51
C SER A 171 -7.06 -8.85 -10.01
N PRO A 172 -8.09 -8.50 -9.22
CA PRO A 172 -9.06 -9.49 -8.70
C PRO A 172 -9.88 -10.21 -9.77
N GLU A 173 -10.15 -9.54 -10.88
CA GLU A 173 -10.90 -10.10 -12.00
C GLU A 173 -9.97 -10.74 -13.05
N GLU A 174 -10.55 -11.21 -14.17
CA GLU A 174 -9.81 -11.72 -15.34
C GLU A 174 -9.18 -10.54 -16.09
N SER A 175 -8.14 -9.94 -15.51
CA SER A 175 -7.43 -8.80 -16.05
C SER A 175 -5.95 -8.83 -15.72
N SER A 176 -5.21 -7.97 -16.41
CA SER A 176 -3.80 -7.69 -16.13
C SER A 176 -3.50 -6.27 -16.56
N PHE A 177 -2.76 -5.53 -15.76
CA PHE A 177 -2.27 -4.20 -16.08
C PHE A 177 -0.85 -4.00 -15.56
N GLU A 178 -0.21 -2.96 -16.05
CA GLU A 178 1.13 -2.58 -15.61
C GLU A 178 1.06 -1.47 -14.55
N ALA A 179 1.66 -1.72 -13.39
CA ALA A 179 1.89 -0.74 -12.34
C ALA A 179 3.38 -0.43 -12.24
N VAL A 180 3.74 0.86 -12.29
CA VAL A 180 5.12 1.32 -12.20
C VAL A 180 5.32 2.13 -10.91
N PHE A 181 6.27 1.71 -10.09
CA PHE A 181 6.61 2.35 -8.82
C PHE A 181 7.95 3.05 -8.92
N THR A 182 7.98 4.33 -8.54
CA THR A 182 9.18 5.18 -8.55
C THR A 182 9.30 5.95 -7.24
N HIS A 183 10.46 6.59 -6.98
CA HIS A 183 10.68 7.40 -5.78
C HIS A 183 10.47 6.60 -4.48
N LEU A 184 11.03 5.39 -4.42
CA LEU A 184 10.98 4.58 -3.20
C LEU A 184 11.98 5.15 -2.19
N GLU A 185 11.47 5.76 -1.13
CA GLU A 185 12.28 6.42 -0.12
C GLU A 185 11.81 6.10 1.30
N MET A 186 12.76 5.86 2.19
CA MET A 186 12.54 5.80 3.64
C MET A 186 13.15 7.05 4.28
N THR A 187 12.37 7.75 5.09
CA THR A 187 12.76 8.99 5.76
C THR A 187 12.43 8.94 7.25
N ASP A 188 12.91 9.92 8.00
CA ASP A 188 12.40 10.17 9.35
C ASP A 188 10.87 10.28 9.29
N CYS A 189 10.21 9.91 10.39
CA CYS A 189 8.76 9.90 10.48
C CYS A 189 8.17 11.29 10.21
N LYS A 190 7.33 11.39 9.19
CA LYS A 190 6.66 12.65 8.77
C LYS A 190 5.24 12.76 9.33
N TRP A 191 4.77 11.74 10.03
CA TRP A 191 3.50 11.79 10.72
C TRP A 191 3.62 12.64 11.97
N LEU A 192 3.19 13.91 11.84
CA LEU A 192 3.19 14.86 12.94
C LEU A 192 1.93 14.69 13.78
N ALA A 193 2.08 14.91 15.06
CA ALA A 193 0.94 15.00 15.97
C ALA A 193 0.05 16.21 15.59
N HIS A 194 -1.25 16.08 15.82
CA HIS A 194 -2.15 17.23 15.78
C HIS A 194 -1.83 18.19 16.94
N ASP A 195 -2.01 19.50 16.72
CA ASP A 195 -1.75 20.51 17.74
C ASP A 195 -2.44 20.17 19.08
N GLY A 196 -1.66 20.09 20.14
CA GLY A 196 -2.13 19.75 21.49
C GLY A 196 -2.49 18.27 21.73
N GLN A 197 -2.17 17.39 20.78
CA GLN A 197 -2.44 15.96 20.85
C GLN A 197 -1.20 15.12 20.47
N ALA A 198 0.00 15.64 20.76
CA ALA A 198 1.19 14.83 20.58
C ALA A 198 1.06 13.54 21.38
N PRO A 199 1.20 12.34 20.76
CA PRO A 199 1.37 11.14 21.54
C PRO A 199 2.58 11.34 22.47
N ASP A 200 2.45 10.96 23.72
CA ASP A 200 3.57 11.02 24.65
C ASP A 200 4.73 10.23 24.04
N GLU A 201 5.83 10.91 23.76
CA GLU A 201 7.08 10.26 23.40
C GLU A 201 7.64 9.66 24.69
N GLU A 202 7.41 8.35 24.89
CA GLU A 202 8.09 7.57 25.91
C GLU A 202 9.46 7.08 25.44
#